data_3023b83921dc053640b36d7b964762c8
#
_entry.id   3023b83921dc053640b36d7b964762c8
#
_cell.length_a   1.000
_cell.length_b   1.000
_cell.length_c   1.000
_cell.angle_alpha   90.00
_cell.angle_beta   90.00
_cell.angle_gamma   90.00
#
_symmetry.space_group_name_H-M   'P 1'
#
loop_
_entity.id
_entity.type
_entity.pdbx_description
1 polymer ?
#
loop_
_entity_poly.entity_id
_entity_poly.type
_entity_poly.pdbx_seq_one_letter_code
_entity_poly.pdbx_strand_id
1 'polypeptide(L)'
;MSSEMKRRILMTIAGVCICGLSIGMFSFSNLGLDPFQVFAHGTWHLTHMGFGTFYALMNIVLLVLIFFVNRRKIGLGTVINLFGVGYMAEFSEWVIRHFVHTEALGVRFLFLVLGIVVMCLASAIYFTADLGVSTYDAIALTIAEQTRFQFRYIRITTDFICVATGWVVLDLTRLSSFPKGGSALQILLWSLAGTVGVGTIITAFFMGPLIALFNRKVAEPMRYGRQTGAAGVES
;
A
#
# COMPACT_ATOMS: atom_id res chain seq x y z
N MET A 1 30.14 -1.90 8.27
CA MET A 1 28.68 -1.88 8.45
C MET A 1 28.34 -2.88 9.55
N SER A 2 27.64 -2.44 10.61
CA SER A 2 27.31 -3.32 11.74
C SER A 2 26.38 -4.45 11.32
N SER A 3 26.41 -5.60 12.02
CA SER A 3 25.51 -6.74 11.77
C SER A 3 24.04 -6.34 11.85
N GLU A 4 23.72 -5.42 12.75
CA GLU A 4 22.38 -4.87 12.90
C GLU A 4 21.94 -4.06 11.66
N MET A 5 22.81 -3.20 11.13
CA MET A 5 22.49 -2.43 9.91
C MET A 5 22.23 -3.34 8.71
N LYS A 6 23.02 -4.41 8.55
CA LYS A 6 22.79 -5.40 7.49
C LYS A 6 21.40 -6.04 7.61
N ARG A 7 21.02 -6.43 8.83
CA ARG A 7 19.72 -7.03 9.13
C ARG A 7 18.56 -6.05 8.81
N ARG A 8 18.69 -4.81 9.23
CA ARG A 8 17.69 -3.76 8.94
C ARG A 8 17.52 -3.54 7.44
N ILE A 9 18.61 -3.49 6.67
CA ILE A 9 18.56 -3.35 5.21
C ILE A 9 17.88 -4.58 4.57
N LEU A 10 18.24 -5.78 4.99
CA LEU A 10 17.61 -7.01 4.48
C LEU A 10 16.10 -7.05 4.78
N MET A 11 15.70 -6.66 5.99
CA MET A 11 14.28 -6.54 6.35
C MET A 11 13.56 -5.51 5.48
N THR A 12 14.18 -4.37 5.22
CA THR A 12 13.61 -3.34 4.34
C THR A 12 13.42 -3.86 2.92
N ILE A 13 14.42 -4.48 2.33
CA ILE A 13 14.34 -5.05 0.98
C ILE A 13 13.28 -6.14 0.93
N ALA A 14 13.28 -7.07 1.88
CA ALA A 14 12.27 -8.13 1.97
C ALA A 14 10.85 -7.53 2.12
N GLY A 15 10.68 -6.56 3.01
CA GLY A 15 9.40 -5.86 3.19
C GLY A 15 8.90 -5.20 1.90
N VAL A 16 9.78 -4.51 1.17
CA VAL A 16 9.45 -3.87 -0.11
C VAL A 16 9.08 -4.90 -1.18
N CYS A 17 9.84 -5.99 -1.31
CA CYS A 17 9.53 -7.05 -2.27
C CYS A 17 8.19 -7.72 -1.97
N ILE A 18 7.94 -8.08 -0.70
CA ILE A 18 6.69 -8.69 -0.27
C ILE A 18 5.52 -7.72 -0.43
N CYS A 19 5.73 -6.41 -0.19
CA CYS A 19 4.73 -5.37 -0.43
C CYS A 19 4.33 -5.30 -1.90
N GLY A 20 5.29 -5.24 -2.82
CA GLY A 20 5.03 -5.27 -4.25
C GLY A 20 4.27 -6.54 -4.69
N LEU A 21 4.62 -7.69 -4.10
CA LEU A 21 3.92 -8.95 -4.38
C LEU A 21 2.46 -8.90 -3.96
N SER A 22 2.15 -8.31 -2.81
CA SER A 22 0.77 -8.16 -2.36
C SER A 22 -0.03 -7.19 -3.23
N ILE A 23 0.58 -6.11 -3.73
CA ILE A 23 -0.07 -5.17 -4.64
C ILE A 23 -0.47 -5.87 -5.94
N GLY A 24 0.40 -6.72 -6.51
CA GLY A 24 0.05 -7.54 -7.66
C GLY A 24 -1.11 -8.51 -7.39
N MET A 25 -1.19 -9.09 -6.19
CA MET A 25 -2.33 -9.90 -5.77
C MET A 25 -3.63 -9.09 -5.70
N PHE A 26 -3.59 -7.87 -5.15
CA PHE A 26 -4.74 -6.96 -5.14
C PHE A 26 -5.19 -6.59 -6.55
N SER A 27 -4.25 -6.21 -7.42
CA SER A 27 -4.51 -5.89 -8.82
C SER A 27 -5.19 -7.07 -9.55
N PHE A 28 -4.65 -8.28 -9.37
CA PHE A 28 -5.24 -9.49 -9.96
C PHE A 28 -6.64 -9.78 -9.42
N SER A 29 -6.86 -9.61 -8.11
CA SER A 29 -8.16 -9.88 -7.50
C SER A 29 -9.28 -9.02 -8.08
N ASN A 30 -8.96 -7.79 -8.46
CA ASN A 30 -9.90 -6.79 -8.98
C ASN A 30 -11.17 -6.66 -8.09
N LEU A 31 -10.99 -6.78 -6.77
CA LEU A 31 -12.04 -6.66 -5.74
C LEU A 31 -11.81 -5.47 -4.80
N GLY A 32 -10.91 -4.57 -5.19
CA GLY A 32 -10.53 -3.37 -4.45
C GLY A 32 -9.07 -3.37 -4.03
N LEU A 33 -8.46 -2.20 -4.09
CA LEU A 33 -7.08 -1.93 -3.73
C LEU A 33 -7.03 -1.24 -2.37
N ASP A 34 -5.83 -1.17 -1.76
CA ASP A 34 -5.67 -0.29 -0.61
C ASP A 34 -5.83 1.20 -1.02
N PRO A 35 -6.18 2.10 -0.08
CA PRO A 35 -6.52 3.49 -0.40
C PRO A 35 -5.47 4.23 -1.23
N PHE A 36 -4.18 4.07 -0.93
CA PHE A 36 -3.12 4.72 -1.68
C PHE A 36 -2.96 4.13 -3.09
N GLN A 37 -3.17 2.84 -3.24
CA GLN A 37 -3.15 2.18 -4.55
C GLN A 37 -4.36 2.58 -5.40
N VAL A 38 -5.53 2.84 -4.80
CA VAL A 38 -6.69 3.42 -5.52
C VAL A 38 -6.31 4.75 -6.14
N PHE A 39 -5.65 5.62 -5.39
CA PHE A 39 -5.15 6.89 -5.90
C PHE A 39 -4.11 6.70 -7.01
N ALA A 40 -3.13 5.82 -6.79
CA ALA A 40 -2.06 5.55 -7.75
C ALA A 40 -2.60 4.97 -9.07
N HIS A 41 -3.44 3.95 -9.00
CA HIS A 41 -4.05 3.35 -10.19
C HIS A 41 -5.02 4.29 -10.91
N GLY A 42 -5.83 5.05 -10.14
CA GLY A 42 -6.74 6.04 -10.72
C GLY A 42 -6.01 7.09 -11.54
N THR A 43 -4.94 7.64 -10.99
CA THR A 43 -4.12 8.66 -11.67
C THR A 43 -3.21 8.09 -12.77
N TRP A 44 -2.74 6.85 -12.61
CA TRP A 44 -1.94 6.16 -13.62
C TRP A 44 -2.66 6.05 -14.96
N HIS A 45 -3.97 5.80 -14.96
CA HIS A 45 -4.76 5.70 -16.19
C HIS A 45 -4.77 6.99 -17.05
N LEU A 46 -4.35 8.12 -16.49
CA LEU A 46 -4.13 9.36 -17.26
C LEU A 46 -2.81 9.34 -18.05
N THR A 47 -1.95 8.38 -17.82
CA THR A 47 -0.62 8.30 -18.41
C THR A 47 -0.51 7.08 -19.33
N HIS A 48 0.46 7.11 -20.24
CA HIS A 48 0.78 5.97 -21.11
C HIS A 48 2.07 5.24 -20.66
N MET A 49 2.47 5.43 -19.39
CA MET A 49 3.68 4.82 -18.84
C MET A 49 3.37 3.47 -18.18
N GLY A 50 4.39 2.60 -18.01
CA GLY A 50 4.29 1.44 -17.13
C GLY A 50 4.00 1.85 -15.69
N PHE A 51 3.23 1.04 -14.97
CA PHE A 51 2.80 1.36 -13.60
C PHE A 51 3.99 1.60 -12.66
N GLY A 52 5.04 0.77 -12.74
CA GLY A 52 6.23 0.92 -11.91
C GLY A 52 6.91 2.28 -12.07
N THR A 53 7.06 2.75 -13.31
CA THR A 53 7.65 4.07 -13.62
C THR A 53 6.77 5.21 -13.12
N PHE A 54 5.46 5.14 -13.38
CA PHE A 54 4.50 6.12 -12.87
C PHE A 54 4.51 6.20 -11.34
N TYR A 55 4.47 5.04 -10.69
CA TYR A 55 4.49 4.94 -9.24
C TYR A 55 5.76 5.55 -8.64
N ALA A 56 6.92 5.29 -9.26
CA ALA A 56 8.18 5.90 -8.84
C ALA A 56 8.16 7.43 -8.97
N LEU A 57 7.70 7.96 -10.12
CA LEU A 57 7.59 9.41 -10.34
C LEU A 57 6.64 10.07 -9.33
N MET A 58 5.48 9.48 -9.10
CA MET A 58 4.51 9.97 -8.11
C MET A 58 5.14 10.01 -6.71
N ASN A 59 5.84 8.95 -6.31
CA ASN A 59 6.53 8.92 -5.03
C ASN A 59 7.71 9.90 -4.96
N ILE A 60 8.39 10.22 -6.06
CA ILE A 60 9.41 11.29 -6.12
C ILE A 60 8.76 12.64 -5.82
N VAL A 61 7.61 12.95 -6.40
CA VAL A 61 6.89 14.19 -6.12
C VAL A 61 6.53 14.28 -4.63
N LEU A 62 5.99 13.21 -4.06
CA LEU A 62 5.68 13.15 -2.62
C LEU A 62 6.95 13.27 -1.76
N LEU A 63 8.05 12.65 -2.17
CA LEU A 63 9.34 12.74 -1.48
C LEU A 63 9.87 14.17 -1.45
N VAL A 64 9.78 14.88 -2.57
CA VAL A 64 10.18 16.30 -2.67
C VAL A 64 9.34 17.14 -1.72
N LEU A 65 8.03 16.94 -1.67
CA LEU A 65 7.16 17.65 -0.72
C LEU A 65 7.58 17.38 0.73
N ILE A 66 7.81 16.11 1.11
CA ILE A 66 8.23 15.74 2.46
C ILE A 66 9.63 16.30 2.78
N PHE A 67 10.53 16.33 1.81
CA PHE A 67 11.88 16.88 2.00
C PHE A 67 11.85 18.33 2.46
N PHE A 68 10.95 19.14 1.92
CA PHE A 68 10.79 20.53 2.35
C PHE A 68 10.08 20.69 3.70
N VAL A 69 9.19 19.76 4.06
CA VAL A 69 8.38 19.85 5.27
C VAL A 69 9.02 19.11 6.45
N ASN A 70 9.50 17.90 6.27
CA ASN A 70 10.07 17.08 7.34
C ASN A 70 11.06 16.01 6.81
N ARG A 71 12.24 16.46 6.43
CA ARG A 71 13.31 15.59 5.90
C ARG A 71 13.80 14.50 6.86
N ARG A 72 13.47 14.59 8.17
CA ARG A 72 13.87 13.58 9.16
C ARG A 72 13.21 12.23 8.96
N LYS A 73 12.08 12.18 8.23
CA LYS A 73 11.36 10.94 7.93
C LYS A 73 11.92 10.21 6.72
N ILE A 74 12.79 10.87 5.95
CA ILE A 74 13.41 10.29 4.77
C ILE A 74 14.63 9.48 5.19
N GLY A 75 14.66 8.22 4.83
CA GLY A 75 15.76 7.32 5.11
C GLY A 75 16.09 6.40 3.92
N LEU A 76 17.06 5.52 4.12
CA LEU A 76 17.45 4.53 3.10
C LEU A 76 16.25 3.67 2.69
N GLY A 77 15.39 3.30 3.65
CA GLY A 77 14.18 2.54 3.40
C GLY A 77 13.17 3.28 2.50
N THR A 78 13.06 4.60 2.62
CA THR A 78 12.22 5.42 1.75
C THR A 78 12.68 5.33 0.29
N VAL A 79 14.00 5.38 0.05
CA VAL A 79 14.58 5.27 -1.30
C VAL A 79 14.36 3.88 -1.88
N ILE A 80 14.57 2.82 -1.09
CA ILE A 80 14.34 1.43 -1.52
C ILE A 80 12.85 1.22 -1.84
N ASN A 81 11.95 1.75 -1.02
CA ASN A 81 10.51 1.68 -1.24
C ASN A 81 10.10 2.40 -2.53
N LEU A 82 10.60 3.60 -2.74
CA LEU A 82 10.26 4.45 -3.89
C LEU A 82 10.53 3.76 -5.23
N PHE A 83 11.67 3.11 -5.37
CA PHE A 83 12.03 2.41 -6.61
C PHE A 83 11.58 0.95 -6.63
N GLY A 84 11.45 0.31 -5.48
CA GLY A 84 11.22 -1.13 -5.40
C GLY A 84 9.75 -1.53 -5.54
N VAL A 85 8.85 -0.84 -4.84
CA VAL A 85 7.45 -1.30 -4.71
C VAL A 85 6.73 -1.32 -6.05
N GLY A 86 6.83 -0.25 -6.85
CA GLY A 86 6.09 -0.13 -8.10
C GLY A 86 6.49 -1.19 -9.13
N TYR A 87 7.80 -1.39 -9.34
CA TYR A 87 8.29 -2.41 -10.27
C TYR A 87 8.02 -3.84 -9.79
N MET A 88 8.10 -4.08 -8.47
CA MET A 88 7.74 -5.38 -7.90
C MET A 88 6.24 -5.66 -8.01
N ALA A 89 5.40 -4.64 -7.91
CA ALA A 89 3.96 -4.77 -8.11
C ALA A 89 3.64 -5.15 -9.57
N GLU A 90 4.21 -4.45 -10.52
CA GLU A 90 4.05 -4.72 -11.96
C GLU A 90 4.55 -6.12 -12.32
N PHE A 91 5.73 -6.51 -11.84
CA PHE A 91 6.28 -7.85 -12.03
C PHE A 91 5.38 -8.93 -11.40
N SER A 92 4.91 -8.71 -10.18
CA SER A 92 4.03 -9.65 -9.49
C SER A 92 2.71 -9.86 -10.22
N GLU A 93 2.07 -8.78 -10.67
CA GLU A 93 0.84 -8.86 -11.44
C GLU A 93 1.05 -9.61 -12.75
N TRP A 94 2.15 -9.34 -13.46
CA TRP A 94 2.51 -10.04 -14.68
C TRP A 94 2.68 -11.55 -14.44
N VAL A 95 3.42 -11.95 -13.39
CA VAL A 95 3.61 -13.34 -13.01
C VAL A 95 2.28 -14.02 -12.71
N ILE A 96 1.45 -13.40 -11.86
CA ILE A 96 0.17 -13.99 -11.48
C ILE A 96 -0.72 -14.19 -12.70
N ARG A 97 -0.84 -13.20 -13.58
CA ARG A 97 -1.64 -13.30 -14.81
C ARG A 97 -1.10 -14.34 -15.81
N HIS A 98 0.21 -14.59 -15.79
CA HIS A 98 0.84 -15.59 -16.65
C HIS A 98 0.50 -17.03 -16.22
N PHE A 99 0.41 -17.28 -14.91
CA PHE A 99 0.16 -18.63 -14.37
C PHE A 99 -1.32 -18.88 -14.04
N VAL A 100 -2.08 -17.85 -13.72
CA VAL A 100 -3.48 -17.96 -13.30
C VAL A 100 -4.40 -17.43 -14.39
N HIS A 101 -4.94 -18.35 -15.18
CA HIS A 101 -5.83 -18.01 -16.30
C HIS A 101 -7.31 -17.99 -15.92
N THR A 102 -7.65 -18.30 -14.67
CA THR A 102 -9.03 -18.39 -14.19
C THR A 102 -9.43 -17.12 -13.46
N GLU A 103 -10.48 -16.46 -13.94
CA GLU A 103 -11.08 -15.29 -13.29
C GLU A 103 -12.29 -15.64 -12.40
N ALA A 104 -12.40 -16.90 -11.97
CA ALA A 104 -13.47 -17.32 -11.07
C ALA A 104 -13.46 -16.46 -9.78
N LEU A 105 -14.65 -16.05 -9.33
CA LEU A 105 -14.80 -15.17 -8.16
C LEU A 105 -14.11 -15.73 -6.91
N GLY A 106 -14.14 -17.06 -6.73
CA GLY A 106 -13.45 -17.72 -5.61
C GLY A 106 -11.94 -17.54 -5.64
N VAL A 107 -11.31 -17.62 -6.83
CA VAL A 107 -9.86 -17.40 -7.00
C VAL A 107 -9.53 -15.93 -6.74
N ARG A 108 -10.31 -15.00 -7.28
CA ARG A 108 -10.14 -13.58 -7.05
C ARG A 108 -10.24 -13.22 -5.56
N PHE A 109 -11.22 -13.79 -4.85
CA PHE A 109 -11.37 -13.61 -3.40
C PHE A 109 -10.20 -14.21 -2.61
N LEU A 110 -9.70 -15.38 -3.02
CA LEU A 110 -8.50 -15.97 -2.43
C LEU A 110 -7.29 -15.04 -2.55
N PHE A 111 -7.04 -14.47 -3.74
CA PHE A 111 -5.96 -13.52 -3.96
C PHE A 111 -6.14 -12.22 -3.17
N LEU A 112 -7.37 -11.75 -2.98
CA LEU A 112 -7.67 -10.63 -2.10
C LEU A 112 -7.24 -10.92 -0.65
N VAL A 113 -7.67 -12.03 -0.09
CA VAL A 113 -7.36 -12.42 1.30
C VAL A 113 -5.86 -12.62 1.49
N LEU A 114 -5.21 -13.34 0.57
CA LEU A 114 -3.76 -13.52 0.58
C LEU A 114 -3.03 -12.18 0.46
N GLY A 115 -3.48 -11.30 -0.42
CA GLY A 115 -2.92 -9.95 -0.58
C GLY A 115 -2.99 -9.15 0.71
N ILE A 116 -4.12 -9.16 1.44
CA ILE A 116 -4.26 -8.48 2.73
C ILE A 116 -3.26 -9.01 3.75
N VAL A 117 -3.17 -10.33 3.90
CA VAL A 117 -2.26 -10.98 4.87
C VAL A 117 -0.80 -10.66 4.53
N VAL A 118 -0.43 -10.80 3.26
CA VAL A 118 0.94 -10.54 2.76
C VAL A 118 1.29 -9.07 2.89
N MET A 119 0.37 -8.15 2.61
CA MET A 119 0.57 -6.71 2.79
C MET A 119 0.82 -6.34 4.27
N CYS A 120 0.03 -6.90 5.18
CA CYS A 120 0.19 -6.64 6.61
C CYS A 120 1.54 -7.17 7.13
N LEU A 121 1.97 -8.34 6.65
CA LEU A 121 3.28 -8.90 6.97
C LEU A 121 4.42 -8.01 6.42
N ALA A 122 4.32 -7.59 5.16
CA ALA A 122 5.27 -6.72 4.50
C ALA A 122 5.45 -5.40 5.26
N SER A 123 4.32 -4.76 5.59
CA SER A 123 4.29 -3.50 6.35
C SER A 123 4.92 -3.67 7.73
N ALA A 124 4.61 -4.76 8.44
CA ALA A 124 5.20 -5.06 9.74
C ALA A 124 6.73 -5.17 9.65
N ILE A 125 7.26 -5.94 8.70
CA ILE A 125 8.71 -6.11 8.49
C ILE A 125 9.36 -4.77 8.12
N TYR A 126 8.75 -4.02 7.21
CA TYR A 126 9.27 -2.74 6.73
C TYR A 126 9.32 -1.69 7.85
N PHE A 127 8.25 -1.51 8.62
CA PHE A 127 8.20 -0.55 9.72
C PHE A 127 9.16 -0.93 10.84
N THR A 128 9.26 -2.21 11.17
CA THR A 128 10.19 -2.68 12.21
C THR A 128 11.65 -2.51 11.80
N ALA A 129 11.99 -2.54 10.50
CA ALA A 129 13.33 -2.27 10.02
C ALA A 129 13.80 -0.85 10.36
N ASP A 130 12.90 0.13 10.45
CA ASP A 130 13.14 1.50 10.92
C ASP A 130 14.31 2.20 10.20
N LEU A 131 14.32 2.11 8.86
CA LEU A 131 15.27 2.78 7.97
C LEU A 131 14.64 3.93 7.18
N GLY A 132 13.53 4.45 7.65
CA GLY A 132 12.68 5.43 7.02
C GLY A 132 11.30 4.83 6.73
N VAL A 133 10.33 5.70 6.45
CA VAL A 133 8.95 5.31 6.16
C VAL A 133 8.62 5.53 4.69
N SER A 134 7.53 4.95 4.20
CA SER A 134 7.05 5.23 2.86
C SER A 134 6.72 6.72 2.71
N THR A 135 6.77 7.24 1.49
CA THR A 135 6.47 8.65 1.23
C THR A 135 5.05 9.03 1.68
N TYR A 136 4.10 8.12 1.48
CA TYR A 136 2.72 8.31 1.92
C TYR A 136 2.57 8.32 3.45
N ASP A 137 3.20 7.39 4.14
CA ASP A 137 3.18 7.33 5.61
C ASP A 137 3.91 8.53 6.22
N ALA A 138 4.98 9.01 5.57
CA ALA A 138 5.71 10.20 6.01
C ALA A 138 4.83 11.46 6.00
N ILE A 139 3.94 11.61 5.01
CA ILE A 139 2.97 12.71 4.97
C ILE A 139 2.04 12.64 6.18
N ALA A 140 1.40 11.49 6.40
CA ALA A 140 0.46 11.32 7.51
C ALA A 140 1.13 11.51 8.88
N LEU A 141 2.35 10.99 9.07
CA LEU A 141 3.14 11.19 10.29
C LEU A 141 3.53 12.66 10.48
N THR A 142 3.95 13.34 9.42
CA THR A 142 4.35 14.75 9.49
C THR A 142 3.17 15.64 9.87
N ILE A 143 2.00 15.40 9.29
CA ILE A 143 0.77 16.11 9.67
C ILE A 143 0.41 15.83 11.13
N ALA A 144 0.54 14.57 11.59
CA ALA A 144 0.26 14.20 12.97
C ALA A 144 1.20 14.89 13.97
N GLU A 145 2.48 15.04 13.61
CA GLU A 145 3.47 15.75 14.45
C GLU A 145 3.25 17.26 14.49
N GLN A 146 2.74 17.86 13.41
CA GLN A 146 2.47 19.30 13.34
C GLN A 146 1.10 19.69 13.89
N THR A 147 0.20 18.73 14.00
CA THR A 147 -1.16 18.95 14.51
C THR A 147 -1.33 18.21 15.84
N ARG A 148 -2.34 18.57 16.63
CA ARG A 148 -2.67 17.86 17.87
C ARG A 148 -3.53 16.60 17.65
N PHE A 149 -3.72 16.22 16.38
CA PHE A 149 -4.53 15.06 16.04
C PHE A 149 -3.71 13.77 16.11
N GLN A 150 -4.35 12.69 16.55
CA GLN A 150 -3.72 11.37 16.55
C GLN A 150 -3.49 10.89 15.11
N PHE A 151 -2.36 10.24 14.87
CA PHE A 151 -1.98 9.66 13.56
C PHE A 151 -3.11 8.85 12.91
N ARG A 152 -3.88 8.09 13.71
CA ARG A 152 -4.99 7.28 13.23
C ARG A 152 -6.04 8.10 12.46
N TYR A 153 -6.45 9.25 12.99
CA TYR A 153 -7.45 10.08 12.33
C TYR A 153 -6.93 10.71 11.05
N ILE A 154 -5.68 11.14 11.07
CA ILE A 154 -5.03 11.71 9.87
C ILE A 154 -4.92 10.64 8.80
N ARG A 155 -4.53 9.42 9.16
CA ARG A 155 -4.44 8.30 8.24
C ARG A 155 -5.78 7.98 7.59
N ILE A 156 -6.85 7.88 8.37
CA ILE A 156 -8.21 7.65 7.83
C ILE A 156 -8.62 8.79 6.89
N THR A 157 -8.32 10.05 7.24
CA THR A 157 -8.65 11.19 6.39
C THR A 157 -7.86 11.17 5.07
N THR A 158 -6.56 10.90 5.14
CA THR A 158 -5.72 10.80 3.93
C THR A 158 -6.12 9.60 3.06
N ASP A 159 -6.48 8.47 3.66
CA ASP A 159 -7.00 7.30 2.96
C ASP A 159 -8.32 7.63 2.24
N PHE A 160 -9.23 8.35 2.91
CA PHE A 160 -10.48 8.78 2.28
C PHE A 160 -10.24 9.73 1.10
N ILE A 161 -9.32 10.71 1.25
CA ILE A 161 -8.95 11.62 0.15
C ILE A 161 -8.35 10.84 -1.01
N CYS A 162 -7.49 9.87 -0.76
CA CYS A 162 -6.88 9.02 -1.79
C CYS A 162 -7.95 8.22 -2.56
N VAL A 163 -8.88 7.59 -1.84
CA VAL A 163 -9.97 6.83 -2.47
C VAL A 163 -10.86 7.75 -3.30
N ALA A 164 -11.29 8.88 -2.74
CA ALA A 164 -12.18 9.81 -3.43
C ALA A 164 -11.52 10.38 -4.70
N THR A 165 -10.27 10.84 -4.61
CA THR A 165 -9.55 11.40 -5.76
C THR A 165 -9.25 10.34 -6.81
N GLY A 166 -8.76 9.16 -6.41
CA GLY A 166 -8.47 8.07 -7.34
C GLY A 166 -9.74 7.59 -8.06
N TRP A 167 -10.85 7.49 -7.35
CA TRP A 167 -12.13 7.11 -7.91
C TRP A 167 -12.67 8.16 -8.90
N VAL A 168 -12.70 9.44 -8.52
CA VAL A 168 -13.17 10.53 -9.39
C VAL A 168 -12.33 10.61 -10.66
N VAL A 169 -11.01 10.53 -10.56
CA VAL A 169 -10.13 10.56 -11.72
C VAL A 169 -10.38 9.36 -12.64
N LEU A 170 -10.56 8.17 -12.06
CA LEU A 170 -10.85 6.95 -12.83
C LEU A 170 -12.19 7.06 -13.57
N ASP A 171 -13.24 7.57 -12.90
CA ASP A 171 -14.54 7.77 -13.52
C ASP A 171 -14.48 8.80 -14.66
N LEU A 172 -13.75 9.89 -14.49
CA LEU A 172 -13.54 10.88 -15.55
C LEU A 172 -12.83 10.28 -16.77
N THR A 173 -11.87 9.39 -16.59
CA THR A 173 -11.19 8.70 -17.71
C THR A 173 -12.06 7.67 -18.41
N ARG A 174 -13.03 7.07 -17.69
CA ARG A 174 -13.95 6.06 -18.20
C ARG A 174 -15.28 6.61 -18.74
N LEU A 175 -15.47 7.94 -18.71
CA LEU A 175 -16.71 8.60 -19.16
C LEU A 175 -17.15 8.18 -20.59
N SER A 176 -16.21 7.91 -21.50
CA SER A 176 -16.49 7.41 -22.84
C SER A 176 -17.04 6.00 -22.91
N SER A 177 -16.80 5.20 -21.86
CA SER A 177 -17.20 3.78 -21.74
C SER A 177 -18.40 3.58 -20.83
N PHE A 178 -19.09 4.65 -20.43
CA PHE A 178 -20.28 4.58 -19.58
C PHE A 178 -21.41 3.80 -20.28
N PRO A 179 -22.07 2.86 -19.60
CA PRO A 179 -23.22 2.17 -20.14
C PRO A 179 -24.37 3.16 -20.34
N LYS A 180 -24.63 3.54 -21.61
CA LYS A 180 -25.72 4.43 -21.98
C LYS A 180 -27.05 3.73 -21.68
N GLY A 181 -27.78 4.22 -20.67
CA GLY A 181 -29.10 3.70 -20.30
C GLY A 181 -29.15 2.73 -19.11
N GLY A 182 -28.05 2.58 -18.37
CA GLY A 182 -28.04 1.83 -17.10
C GLY A 182 -28.75 2.55 -15.96
N SER A 183 -29.30 1.80 -14.99
CA SER A 183 -29.81 2.38 -13.73
C SER A 183 -28.68 3.01 -12.93
N ALA A 184 -29.02 4.01 -12.06
CA ALA A 184 -28.02 4.66 -11.19
C ALA A 184 -27.20 3.64 -10.38
N LEU A 185 -27.83 2.54 -9.95
CA LEU A 185 -27.16 1.45 -9.24
C LEU A 185 -26.15 0.70 -10.12
N GLN A 186 -26.51 0.43 -11.38
CA GLN A 186 -25.58 -0.23 -12.32
C GLN A 186 -24.38 0.65 -12.64
N ILE A 187 -24.58 1.94 -12.78
CA ILE A 187 -23.52 2.93 -12.98
C ILE A 187 -22.59 2.97 -11.76
N LEU A 188 -23.17 3.03 -10.56
CA LEU A 188 -22.40 3.02 -9.30
C LEU A 188 -21.60 1.72 -9.14
N LEU A 189 -22.21 0.55 -9.36
CA LEU A 189 -21.53 -0.74 -9.28
C LEU A 189 -20.42 -0.87 -10.32
N TRP A 190 -20.61 -0.29 -11.51
CA TRP A 190 -19.61 -0.30 -12.56
C TRP A 190 -18.42 0.63 -12.21
N SER A 191 -18.67 1.82 -11.64
CA SER A 191 -17.63 2.75 -11.24
C SER A 191 -16.82 2.26 -10.03
N LEU A 192 -17.45 1.51 -9.13
CA LEU A 192 -16.78 0.87 -8.00
C LEU A 192 -16.03 -0.42 -8.39
N ALA A 193 -16.33 -0.99 -9.58
CA ALA A 193 -15.75 -2.26 -9.98
C ALA A 193 -14.24 -2.16 -10.23
N GLY A 194 -13.49 -2.95 -9.52
CA GLY A 194 -12.07 -3.19 -9.73
C GLY A 194 -11.13 -2.37 -8.86
N THR A 195 -11.30 -1.08 -8.75
CA THR A 195 -10.34 -0.22 -8.02
C THR A 195 -10.80 0.04 -6.58
N VAL A 196 -12.08 0.41 -6.43
CA VAL A 196 -12.71 0.59 -5.10
C VAL A 196 -13.66 -0.57 -4.88
N GLY A 197 -13.49 -1.33 -3.83
CA GLY A 197 -14.30 -2.51 -3.57
C GLY A 197 -14.23 -2.98 -2.13
N VAL A 198 -14.67 -4.22 -1.91
CA VAL A 198 -14.64 -4.85 -0.59
C VAL A 198 -13.23 -4.87 -0.02
N GLY A 199 -12.21 -5.09 -0.86
CA GLY A 199 -10.80 -5.04 -0.46
C GLY A 199 -10.40 -3.69 0.12
N THR A 200 -10.82 -2.59 -0.51
CA THR A 200 -10.52 -1.22 -0.03
C THR A 200 -11.11 -0.96 1.36
N ILE A 201 -12.33 -1.42 1.61
CA ILE A 201 -12.99 -1.28 2.92
C ILE A 201 -12.25 -2.11 3.97
N ILE A 202 -11.92 -3.36 3.64
CA ILE A 202 -11.22 -4.26 4.57
C ILE A 202 -9.84 -3.68 4.91
N THR A 203 -9.08 -3.23 3.93
CA THR A 203 -7.75 -2.67 4.15
C THR A 203 -7.80 -1.41 5.00
N ALA A 204 -8.73 -0.49 4.75
CA ALA A 204 -8.86 0.75 5.50
C ALA A 204 -9.12 0.51 7.01
N PHE A 205 -9.87 -0.54 7.37
CA PHE A 205 -10.25 -0.79 8.77
C PHE A 205 -9.45 -1.88 9.48
N PHE A 206 -9.03 -2.92 8.77
CA PHE A 206 -8.46 -4.14 9.38
C PHE A 206 -6.93 -4.24 9.26
N MET A 207 -6.28 -3.46 8.39
CA MET A 207 -4.82 -3.53 8.27
C MET A 207 -4.10 -3.19 9.57
N GLY A 208 -4.53 -2.16 10.31
CA GLY A 208 -3.87 -1.73 11.54
C GLY A 208 -3.70 -2.85 12.58
N PRO A 209 -4.78 -3.52 13.02
CA PRO A 209 -4.70 -4.65 13.94
C PRO A 209 -3.84 -5.82 13.44
N LEU A 210 -3.93 -6.15 12.14
CA LEU A 210 -3.14 -7.23 11.54
C LEU A 210 -1.65 -6.89 11.47
N ILE A 211 -1.30 -5.66 11.13
CA ILE A 211 0.10 -5.19 11.16
C ILE A 211 0.65 -5.28 12.57
N ALA A 212 -0.09 -4.84 13.58
CA ALA A 212 0.33 -4.93 14.98
C ALA A 212 0.57 -6.40 15.42
N LEU A 213 -0.28 -7.33 14.98
CA LEU A 213 -0.12 -8.75 15.22
C LEU A 213 1.18 -9.29 14.60
N PHE A 214 1.45 -8.97 13.31
CA PHE A 214 2.66 -9.40 12.62
C PHE A 214 3.92 -8.71 13.15
N ASN A 215 3.84 -7.46 13.59
CA ASN A 215 4.93 -6.78 14.26
C ASN A 215 5.39 -7.59 15.46
N ARG A 216 4.47 -7.89 16.38
CA ARG A 216 4.79 -8.59 17.61
C ARG A 216 5.26 -10.03 17.39
N LYS A 217 4.64 -10.76 16.43
CA LYS A 217 4.91 -12.20 16.25
C LYS A 217 6.06 -12.48 15.28
N VAL A 218 6.34 -11.61 14.33
CA VAL A 218 7.30 -11.87 13.24
C VAL A 218 8.39 -10.81 13.18
N ALA A 219 8.03 -9.54 13.03
CA ALA A 219 9.00 -8.51 12.69
C ALA A 219 9.92 -8.13 13.88
N GLU A 220 9.37 -8.00 15.09
CA GLU A 220 10.18 -7.74 16.30
C GLU A 220 11.15 -8.88 16.62
N PRO A 221 10.73 -10.17 16.62
CA PRO A 221 11.68 -11.27 16.76
C PRO A 221 12.74 -11.32 15.68
N MET A 222 12.42 -10.94 14.44
CA MET A 222 13.39 -10.84 13.35
C MET A 222 14.43 -9.74 13.60
N ARG A 223 14.03 -8.61 14.20
CA ARG A 223 14.93 -7.48 14.45
C ARG A 223 15.73 -7.65 15.75
N TYR A 224 15.09 -8.05 16.83
CA TYR A 224 15.67 -8.02 18.17
C TYR A 224 16.06 -9.42 18.71
N GLY A 225 15.67 -10.50 18.02
CA GLY A 225 15.83 -11.87 18.54
C GLY A 225 14.68 -12.26 19.47
N ARG A 226 14.63 -13.54 19.83
CA ARG A 226 13.49 -14.14 20.59
C ARG A 226 13.29 -13.65 22.04
N GLN A 227 14.16 -12.77 22.56
CA GLN A 227 14.16 -12.44 24.00
C GLN A 227 13.33 -11.21 24.43
N THR A 228 12.70 -10.49 23.52
CA THR A 228 12.03 -9.22 23.88
C THR A 228 10.49 -9.31 23.98
N GLY A 229 9.92 -10.49 23.94
CA GLY A 229 8.45 -10.65 24.01
C GLY A 229 7.81 -10.48 25.41
N ALA A 230 8.58 -10.14 26.46
CA ALA A 230 8.07 -10.08 27.84
C ALA A 230 8.21 -8.71 28.54
N ALA A 231 8.85 -7.72 27.94
CA ALA A 231 9.20 -6.47 28.66
C ALA A 231 8.43 -5.21 28.22
N GLY A 232 7.33 -5.33 27.48
CA GLY A 232 6.59 -4.20 26.92
C GLY A 232 5.12 -4.07 27.36
N VAL A 233 4.73 -4.59 28.51
CA VAL A 233 3.35 -4.48 29.04
C VAL A 233 3.35 -3.91 30.47
N GLU A 234 4.18 -2.92 30.75
CA GLU A 234 4.02 -2.08 31.96
C GLU A 234 4.58 -0.68 31.65
N SER A 235 3.75 0.20 31.14
CA SER A 235 3.72 1.65 31.43
C SER A 235 2.69 2.35 30.54
#